data_42710eab9f5c2eaf84dda65dfa402260
#
_entry.id   42710eab9f5c2eaf84dda65dfa402260
#
_cell.length_a   1.000
_cell.length_b   1.000
_cell.length_c   1.000
_cell.angle_alpha   90.00
_cell.angle_beta   90.00
_cell.angle_gamma   90.00
#
_symmetry.space_group_name_H-M   'P 1'
#
loop_
_entity.id
_entity.type
_entity.pdbx_description
1 polymer ?
#
loop_
_entity_poly.entity_id
_entity_poly.type
_entity_poly.pdbx_seq_one_letter_code
_entity_poly.pdbx_strand_id
1 'polypeptide(L)'
;MQKTYQEKEFDLGFQNKTAVKLESNDEKNLLLKIDEESINLSEEKDLYFNFDFCKLKAKDFDADGIKEILVLFYGGAGGTFQDFCMVKYDGVKWKSVPCDWDPDEDADNIKLGKGQQLRYRYFKAGKNNIDISYDVYEDGKEEAVKKVHVKIYFNKKKTKLIAKYA
;
A
#
# COMPACT_ATOMS: atom_id res chain seq x y z
N MET A 1 -4.46 7.45 24.49
CA MET A 1 -5.26 8.52 23.87
C MET A 1 -5.56 8.15 22.43
N GLN A 2 -6.80 8.25 22.02
CA GLN A 2 -7.21 7.96 20.64
C GLN A 2 -6.78 9.09 19.72
N LYS A 3 -6.15 8.76 18.59
CA LYS A 3 -5.75 9.72 17.56
C LYS A 3 -6.32 9.29 16.20
N THR A 4 -6.97 10.21 15.51
CA THR A 4 -7.45 10.03 14.14
C THR A 4 -6.42 10.62 13.18
N TYR A 5 -5.96 9.81 12.20
CA TYR A 5 -4.98 10.22 11.17
C TYR A 5 -5.67 10.64 9.88
N GLN A 6 -6.68 9.87 9.46
CA GLN A 6 -7.44 10.11 8.26
C GLN A 6 -8.91 9.72 8.49
N GLU A 7 -9.82 10.47 7.88
CA GLU A 7 -11.23 10.13 7.86
C GLU A 7 -11.82 10.58 6.51
N LYS A 8 -12.46 9.67 5.81
CA LYS A 8 -13.05 9.93 4.49
C LYS A 8 -14.30 9.10 4.27
N GLU A 9 -15.22 9.62 3.47
CA GLU A 9 -16.32 8.85 2.89
C GLU A 9 -15.95 8.46 1.45
N PHE A 10 -16.15 7.18 1.13
CA PHE A 10 -15.90 6.64 -0.20
C PHE A 10 -17.16 6.05 -0.81
N ASP A 11 -17.35 6.24 -2.10
CA ASP A 11 -18.17 5.39 -2.92
C ASP A 11 -17.38 4.11 -3.23
N LEU A 12 -17.66 3.04 -2.50
CA LEU A 12 -16.99 1.75 -2.62
C LEU A 12 -17.72 0.76 -3.53
N GLY A 13 -18.86 1.16 -4.12
CA GLY A 13 -19.70 0.30 -4.94
C GLY A 13 -20.95 -0.23 -4.22
N PHE A 14 -21.18 0.19 -2.97
CA PHE A 14 -22.42 -0.06 -2.24
C PHE A 14 -23.46 1.04 -2.55
N GLN A 15 -24.69 0.84 -2.11
CA GLN A 15 -25.78 1.81 -2.32
C GLN A 15 -25.46 3.19 -1.73
N ASN A 16 -24.86 3.23 -0.54
CA ASN A 16 -24.48 4.44 0.16
C ASN A 16 -22.94 4.58 0.23
N LYS A 17 -22.47 5.80 0.41
CA LYS A 17 -21.07 6.04 0.74
C LYS A 17 -20.70 5.38 2.07
N THR A 18 -19.48 4.89 2.16
CA THR A 18 -18.93 4.20 3.33
C THR A 18 -17.96 5.10 4.05
N ALA A 19 -18.16 5.28 5.35
CA ALA A 19 -17.23 6.02 6.19
C ALA A 19 -16.01 5.14 6.51
N VAL A 20 -14.81 5.66 6.23
CA VAL A 20 -13.53 5.00 6.48
C VAL A 20 -12.66 5.89 7.34
N LYS A 21 -12.15 5.35 8.44
CA LYS A 21 -11.35 6.08 9.40
C LYS A 21 -10.09 5.30 9.77
N LEU A 22 -8.97 5.98 9.72
CA LEU A 22 -7.69 5.47 10.19
C LEU A 22 -7.36 6.12 11.53
N GLU A 23 -7.25 5.31 12.57
CA GLU A 23 -7.00 5.79 13.93
C GLU A 23 -6.07 4.88 14.72
N SER A 24 -5.54 5.36 15.83
CA SER A 24 -4.87 4.52 16.81
C SER A 24 -5.42 4.77 18.20
N ASN A 25 -5.48 3.72 19.01
CA ASN A 25 -5.82 3.80 20.43
C ASN A 25 -4.58 4.06 21.31
N ASP A 26 -3.43 3.65 20.79
CA ASP A 26 -2.11 3.86 21.38
C ASP A 26 -1.08 4.03 20.27
N GLU A 27 0.18 4.28 20.61
CA GLU A 27 1.25 4.50 19.63
C GLU A 27 1.62 3.24 18.81
N LYS A 28 1.06 2.09 19.15
CA LYS A 28 1.43 0.78 18.55
C LYS A 28 0.37 0.18 17.65
N ASN A 29 -0.90 0.50 17.87
CA ASN A 29 -2.02 -0.13 17.17
C ASN A 29 -2.66 0.83 16.18
N LEU A 30 -2.54 0.51 14.89
CA LEU A 30 -3.20 1.21 13.81
C LEU A 30 -4.47 0.46 13.40
N LEU A 31 -5.62 1.11 13.56
CA LEU A 31 -6.92 0.55 13.27
C LEU A 31 -7.52 1.22 12.04
N LEU A 32 -8.00 0.42 11.11
CA LEU A 32 -8.86 0.86 10.02
C LEU A 32 -10.31 0.53 10.39
N LYS A 33 -11.12 1.56 10.56
CA LYS A 33 -12.55 1.42 10.78
C LYS A 33 -13.31 1.68 9.48
N ILE A 34 -14.19 0.74 9.13
CA ILE A 34 -15.04 0.80 7.95
C ILE A 34 -16.46 0.57 8.43
N ASP A 35 -17.26 1.65 8.49
CA ASP A 35 -18.54 1.69 9.18
C ASP A 35 -18.42 1.12 10.61
N GLU A 36 -19.08 0.00 10.91
CA GLU A 36 -19.04 -0.65 12.22
C GLU A 36 -17.91 -1.69 12.38
N GLU A 37 -17.18 -2.00 11.32
CA GLU A 37 -16.08 -2.96 11.37
C GLU A 37 -14.75 -2.29 11.70
N SER A 38 -13.89 -3.01 12.42
CA SER A 38 -12.55 -2.56 12.79
C SER A 38 -11.51 -3.62 12.45
N ILE A 39 -10.44 -3.21 11.77
CA ILE A 39 -9.34 -4.06 11.36
C ILE A 39 -8.05 -3.51 11.96
N ASN A 40 -7.33 -4.35 12.70
CA ASN A 40 -6.02 -4.00 13.24
C ASN A 40 -4.93 -4.25 12.19
N LEU A 41 -4.43 -3.19 11.56
CA LEU A 41 -3.39 -3.28 10.54
C LEU A 41 -2.01 -3.60 11.12
N SER A 42 -1.79 -3.34 12.41
CA SER A 42 -0.52 -3.58 13.08
C SER A 42 -0.27 -5.05 13.42
N GLU A 43 -1.30 -5.90 13.43
CA GLU A 43 -1.16 -7.34 13.64
C GLU A 43 -0.52 -8.06 12.46
N GLU A 44 -0.65 -7.49 11.25
CA GLU A 44 -0.20 -8.15 10.01
C GLU A 44 1.16 -7.68 9.52
N LYS A 45 1.60 -6.52 9.99
CA LYS A 45 2.90 -5.94 9.64
C LYS A 45 3.53 -5.23 10.84
N ASP A 46 4.83 -5.38 10.98
CA ASP A 46 5.63 -4.51 11.83
C ASP A 46 5.65 -3.09 11.22
N LEU A 47 4.73 -2.25 11.67
CA LEU A 47 4.62 -0.89 11.18
C LEU A 47 5.46 0.05 12.05
N TYR A 48 6.68 0.34 11.58
CA TYR A 48 7.56 1.36 12.17
C TYR A 48 7.40 2.73 11.51
N PHE A 49 6.18 3.06 11.06
CA PHE A 49 5.93 4.28 10.31
C PHE A 49 5.40 5.40 11.21
N ASN A 50 5.70 6.62 10.82
CA ASN A 50 4.98 7.76 11.33
C ASN A 50 3.60 7.81 10.65
N PHE A 51 2.56 7.46 11.40
CA PHE A 51 1.19 7.37 10.89
C PHE A 51 0.61 8.73 10.46
N ASP A 52 1.21 9.85 10.84
CA ASP A 52 0.80 11.18 10.37
C ASP A 52 0.94 11.36 8.86
N PHE A 53 1.77 10.52 8.21
CA PHE A 53 1.98 10.52 6.76
C PHE A 53 1.23 9.39 6.03
N CYS A 54 0.20 8.82 6.64
CA CYS A 54 -0.66 7.85 5.97
C CYS A 54 -1.69 8.54 5.07
N LYS A 55 -2.09 7.85 4.00
CA LYS A 55 -3.19 8.27 3.12
C LYS A 55 -4.12 7.11 2.83
N LEU A 56 -5.42 7.40 2.73
CA LEU A 56 -6.45 6.47 2.31
C LEU A 56 -6.77 6.68 0.84
N LYS A 57 -6.85 5.57 0.09
CA LYS A 57 -7.34 5.53 -1.28
C LYS A 57 -8.27 4.33 -1.47
N ALA A 58 -9.18 4.42 -2.44
CA ALA A 58 -10.05 3.32 -2.81
C ALA A 58 -10.06 3.11 -4.31
N LYS A 59 -9.98 1.87 -4.75
CA LYS A 59 -10.07 1.47 -6.16
C LYS A 59 -10.44 0.00 -6.29
N ASP A 60 -11.24 -0.32 -7.29
CA ASP A 60 -11.59 -1.69 -7.66
C ASP A 60 -10.46 -2.31 -8.50
N PHE A 61 -9.58 -3.08 -7.86
CA PHE A 61 -8.42 -3.71 -8.51
C PHE A 61 -8.73 -5.08 -9.11
N ASP A 62 -9.75 -5.75 -8.61
CA ASP A 62 -10.10 -7.11 -9.06
C ASP A 62 -11.36 -7.17 -9.92
N ALA A 63 -11.94 -6.00 -10.20
CA ALA A 63 -13.10 -5.80 -11.07
C ALA A 63 -14.36 -6.56 -10.60
N ASP A 64 -14.55 -6.68 -9.29
CA ASP A 64 -15.77 -7.27 -8.71
C ASP A 64 -16.90 -6.25 -8.43
N GLY A 65 -16.63 -4.97 -8.64
CA GLY A 65 -17.56 -3.85 -8.44
C GLY A 65 -17.47 -3.23 -7.06
N ILE A 66 -16.76 -3.82 -6.12
CA ILE A 66 -16.49 -3.26 -4.78
C ILE A 66 -15.03 -2.82 -4.73
N LYS A 67 -14.80 -1.58 -4.35
CA LYS A 67 -13.44 -1.05 -4.27
C LYS A 67 -12.72 -1.55 -3.03
N GLU A 68 -11.47 -1.97 -3.22
CA GLU A 68 -10.53 -2.18 -2.14
C GLU A 68 -10.11 -0.84 -1.54
N ILE A 69 -9.79 -0.85 -0.24
CA ILE A 69 -9.25 0.29 0.48
C ILE A 69 -7.74 0.09 0.64
N LEU A 70 -6.98 1.09 0.22
CA LEU A 70 -5.54 1.16 0.39
C LEU A 70 -5.19 2.14 1.49
N VAL A 71 -4.35 1.70 2.41
CA VAL A 71 -3.66 2.55 3.37
C VAL A 71 -2.22 2.67 2.91
N LEU A 72 -1.84 3.86 2.48
CA LEU A 72 -0.50 4.17 1.98
C LEU A 72 0.33 4.83 3.05
N PHE A 73 1.52 4.31 3.28
CA PHE A 73 2.48 4.85 4.23
C PHE A 73 3.57 5.61 3.48
N TYR A 74 3.65 6.90 3.76
CA TYR A 74 4.70 7.76 3.25
C TYR A 74 5.68 8.08 4.38
N GLY A 75 6.95 8.16 4.09
CA GLY A 75 7.97 8.45 5.07
C GLY A 75 8.99 9.49 4.59
N GLY A 76 9.66 10.10 5.55
CA GLY A 76 10.78 10.98 5.31
C GLY A 76 10.43 12.36 4.73
N ALA A 77 11.46 13.17 4.56
CA ALA A 77 11.37 14.55 4.08
C ALA A 77 10.98 14.69 2.59
N GLY A 78 11.03 13.62 1.82
CA GLY A 78 10.70 13.63 0.39
C GLY A 78 9.29 13.21 0.05
N GLY A 79 8.46 12.81 1.02
CA GLY A 79 7.10 12.33 0.79
C GLY A 79 7.04 11.08 -0.08
N THR A 80 8.12 10.29 -0.15
CA THR A 80 8.17 9.06 -0.90
C THR A 80 7.34 7.96 -0.23
N PHE A 81 6.69 7.17 -1.06
CA PHE A 81 5.95 6.01 -0.63
C PHE A 81 6.88 4.95 0.00
N GLN A 82 6.46 4.36 1.11
CA GLN A 82 7.25 3.34 1.82
C GLN A 82 6.61 1.96 1.76
N ASP A 83 5.34 1.85 2.10
CA ASP A 83 4.62 0.59 2.13
C ASP A 83 3.10 0.83 2.09
N PHE A 84 2.32 -0.22 1.96
CA PHE A 84 0.86 -0.16 1.97
C PHE A 84 0.23 -1.38 2.65
N CYS A 85 -1.01 -1.20 3.09
CA CYS A 85 -1.95 -2.28 3.40
C CYS A 85 -3.16 -2.18 2.48
N MET A 86 -3.70 -3.32 2.08
CA MET A 86 -4.95 -3.39 1.32
C MET A 86 -6.00 -4.14 2.11
N VAL A 87 -7.23 -3.65 2.09
CA VAL A 87 -8.39 -4.27 2.73
C VAL A 87 -9.47 -4.47 1.69
N LYS A 88 -10.05 -5.66 1.67
CA LYS A 88 -11.07 -6.09 0.71
C LYS A 88 -12.33 -6.60 1.44
N TYR A 89 -13.49 -6.32 0.86
CA TYR A 89 -14.75 -6.92 1.27
C TYR A 89 -14.93 -8.30 0.64
N ASP A 90 -15.17 -9.34 1.42
CA ASP A 90 -15.27 -10.72 0.95
C ASP A 90 -16.73 -11.17 0.66
N GLY A 91 -17.67 -10.25 0.71
CA GLY A 91 -19.10 -10.50 0.60
C GLY A 91 -19.82 -10.58 1.96
N VAL A 92 -19.08 -10.70 3.05
CA VAL A 92 -19.58 -10.78 4.42
C VAL A 92 -18.96 -9.70 5.30
N LYS A 93 -17.65 -9.55 5.25
CA LYS A 93 -16.87 -8.62 6.07
C LYS A 93 -15.64 -8.10 5.33
N TRP A 94 -15.07 -7.03 5.89
CA TRP A 94 -13.78 -6.49 5.45
C TRP A 94 -12.63 -7.30 6.04
N LYS A 95 -11.62 -7.58 5.21
CA LYS A 95 -10.42 -8.33 5.60
C LYS A 95 -9.18 -7.70 4.99
N SER A 96 -8.07 -7.75 5.71
CA SER A 96 -6.77 -7.50 5.14
C SER A 96 -6.45 -8.49 4.03
N VAL A 97 -5.84 -8.00 2.96
CA VAL A 97 -5.38 -8.82 1.84
C VAL A 97 -3.91 -9.15 2.06
N PRO A 98 -3.55 -10.45 2.19
CA PRO A 98 -2.16 -10.84 2.26
C PRO A 98 -1.39 -10.40 1.00
N CYS A 99 -0.14 -10.00 1.16
CA CYS A 99 0.70 -9.54 0.06
C CYS A 99 2.08 -10.20 0.15
N ASP A 100 2.53 -10.79 -0.96
CA ASP A 100 3.86 -11.40 -1.06
C ASP A 100 4.97 -10.38 -1.36
N TRP A 101 4.62 -9.11 -1.55
CA TRP A 101 5.61 -8.06 -1.75
C TRP A 101 6.23 -7.61 -0.44
N ASP A 102 7.55 -7.67 -0.38
CA ASP A 102 8.34 -7.11 0.70
C ASP A 102 9.31 -6.07 0.11
N PRO A 103 9.18 -4.78 0.48
CA PRO A 103 10.04 -3.73 -0.04
C PRO A 103 11.52 -3.92 0.27
N ASP A 104 11.85 -4.61 1.35
CA ASP A 104 13.24 -4.87 1.75
C ASP A 104 13.91 -5.92 0.85
N GLU A 105 13.12 -6.74 0.15
CA GLU A 105 13.61 -7.76 -0.78
C GLU A 105 13.72 -7.25 -2.23
N ASP A 106 13.24 -6.04 -2.54
CA ASP A 106 13.21 -5.54 -3.92
C ASP A 106 14.60 -5.39 -4.53
N ALA A 107 15.59 -4.98 -3.74
CA ALA A 107 16.97 -4.85 -4.21
C ALA A 107 17.58 -6.19 -4.67
N ASP A 108 17.18 -7.30 -4.04
CA ASP A 108 17.64 -8.64 -4.40
C ASP A 108 16.87 -9.21 -5.60
N ASN A 109 15.58 -8.88 -5.72
CA ASN A 109 14.71 -9.39 -6.77
C ASN A 109 14.83 -8.60 -8.09
N ILE A 110 15.22 -7.33 -8.04
CA ILE A 110 15.47 -6.50 -9.21
C ILE A 110 16.94 -6.69 -9.66
N LYS A 111 17.11 -7.09 -10.90
CA LYS A 111 18.47 -7.26 -11.47
C LYS A 111 19.12 -5.89 -11.71
N LEU A 112 20.00 -5.51 -10.81
CA LEU A 112 20.79 -4.29 -10.93
C LEU A 112 22.18 -4.58 -11.53
N GLY A 113 22.72 -3.60 -12.26
CA GLY A 113 24.09 -3.63 -12.71
C GLY A 113 25.07 -3.33 -11.56
N LYS A 114 26.37 -3.58 -11.80
CA LYS A 114 27.42 -3.26 -10.84
C LYS A 114 27.42 -1.75 -10.51
N GLY A 115 27.46 -1.41 -9.22
CA GLY A 115 27.45 -0.02 -8.74
C GLY A 115 26.09 0.67 -8.85
N GLN A 116 25.02 -0.08 -9.15
CA GLN A 116 23.67 0.45 -9.19
C GLN A 116 22.93 0.20 -7.88
N GLN A 117 22.08 1.16 -7.50
CA GLN A 117 21.27 1.09 -6.28
C GLN A 117 19.87 1.67 -6.53
N LEU A 118 18.87 1.12 -5.84
CA LEU A 118 17.51 1.65 -5.85
C LEU A 118 17.42 2.84 -4.90
N ARG A 119 16.74 3.89 -5.36
CA ARG A 119 16.37 5.04 -4.52
C ARG A 119 14.96 5.48 -4.85
N TYR A 120 14.32 6.14 -3.91
CA TYR A 120 13.00 6.74 -4.07
C TYR A 120 11.96 5.76 -4.62
N ARG A 121 11.03 5.43 -3.78
CA ARG A 121 9.94 4.50 -4.09
C ARG A 121 8.66 5.30 -4.36
N TYR A 122 8.03 5.05 -5.51
CA TYR A 122 6.83 5.73 -5.95
C TYR A 122 5.70 4.73 -6.12
N PHE A 123 4.49 5.17 -5.75
CA PHE A 123 3.26 4.39 -5.89
C PHE A 123 2.39 4.96 -7.00
N LYS A 124 1.84 4.09 -7.84
CA LYS A 124 0.81 4.42 -8.81
C LYS A 124 -0.24 3.31 -8.88
N ALA A 125 -1.51 3.68 -8.65
CA ALA A 125 -2.62 2.76 -8.88
C ALA A 125 -2.88 2.63 -10.39
N GLY A 126 -2.63 1.45 -10.95
CA GLY A 126 -2.99 1.09 -12.32
C GLY A 126 -4.45 0.68 -12.45
N LYS A 127 -4.85 0.13 -13.60
CA LYS A 127 -6.22 -0.35 -13.82
C LYS A 127 -6.57 -1.51 -12.90
N ASN A 128 -5.71 -2.51 -12.82
CA ASN A 128 -5.87 -3.74 -12.06
C ASN A 128 -4.60 -4.14 -11.30
N ASN A 129 -3.71 -3.20 -11.07
CA ASN A 129 -2.44 -3.43 -10.38
C ASN A 129 -2.01 -2.20 -9.59
N ILE A 130 -1.07 -2.43 -8.69
CA ILE A 130 -0.27 -1.39 -8.05
C ILE A 130 1.10 -1.41 -8.73
N ASP A 131 1.51 -0.27 -9.28
CA ASP A 131 2.84 -0.09 -9.86
C ASP A 131 3.71 0.66 -8.86
N ILE A 132 4.76 -0.02 -8.39
CA ILE A 132 5.78 0.55 -7.55
C ILE A 132 7.02 0.73 -8.39
N SER A 133 7.49 1.96 -8.49
CA SER A 133 8.68 2.28 -9.26
C SER A 133 9.79 2.82 -8.39
N TYR A 134 11.02 2.56 -8.82
CA TYR A 134 12.25 3.06 -8.20
C TYR A 134 13.09 3.81 -9.22
N ASP A 135 13.74 4.85 -8.76
CA ASP A 135 14.85 5.45 -9.49
C ASP A 135 16.13 4.63 -9.24
N VAL A 136 16.83 4.30 -10.29
CA VAL A 136 18.14 3.60 -10.22
C VAL A 136 19.24 4.61 -10.38
N TYR A 137 20.11 4.67 -9.40
CA TYR A 137 21.31 5.49 -9.40
C TYR A 137 22.53 4.61 -9.60
N GLU A 138 23.57 5.17 -10.22
CA GLU A 138 24.85 4.53 -10.44
C GLU A 138 25.93 5.33 -9.71
N ASP A 139 26.94 4.63 -9.18
CA ASP A 139 28.04 5.26 -8.46
C ASP A 139 28.67 6.40 -9.28
N GLY A 140 28.86 7.55 -8.64
CA GLY A 140 29.43 8.75 -9.27
C GLY A 140 28.47 9.55 -10.14
N LYS A 141 27.18 9.18 -10.23
CA LYS A 141 26.16 9.95 -10.94
C LYS A 141 25.17 10.59 -9.97
N GLU A 142 24.82 11.85 -10.25
CA GLU A 142 23.88 12.62 -9.44
C GLU A 142 22.42 12.40 -9.88
N GLU A 143 22.21 11.97 -11.13
CA GLU A 143 20.89 11.74 -11.70
C GLU A 143 20.56 10.24 -11.83
N ALA A 144 19.31 9.91 -11.78
CA ALA A 144 18.83 8.55 -12.02
C ALA A 144 19.15 8.11 -13.45
N VAL A 145 19.74 6.93 -13.62
CA VAL A 145 20.10 6.38 -14.94
C VAL A 145 18.93 5.64 -15.59
N LYS A 146 17.99 5.14 -14.82
CA LYS A 146 16.76 4.47 -15.28
C LYS A 146 15.71 4.37 -14.18
N LYS A 147 14.50 3.99 -14.55
CA LYS A 147 13.45 3.53 -13.65
C LYS A 147 13.25 2.02 -13.77
N VAL A 148 12.94 1.38 -12.66
CA VAL A 148 12.51 -0.02 -12.62
C VAL A 148 11.17 -0.13 -11.92
N HIS A 149 10.41 -1.19 -12.21
CA HIS A 149 9.05 -1.34 -11.76
C HIS A 149 8.83 -2.70 -11.10
N VAL A 150 8.07 -2.69 -10.01
CA VAL A 150 7.46 -3.87 -9.41
C VAL A 150 5.95 -3.70 -9.55
N LYS A 151 5.29 -4.65 -10.18
CA LYS A 151 3.84 -4.63 -10.35
C LYS A 151 3.18 -5.64 -9.44
N ILE A 152 2.20 -5.19 -8.68
CA ILE A 152 1.48 -5.99 -7.71
C ILE A 152 0.06 -6.22 -8.21
N TYR A 153 -0.34 -7.48 -8.29
CA TYR A 153 -1.64 -7.92 -8.79
C TYR A 153 -2.31 -8.85 -7.79
N PHE A 154 -3.62 -8.93 -7.84
CA PHE A 154 -4.32 -10.07 -7.25
C PHE A 154 -3.91 -11.37 -7.93
N ASN A 155 -3.77 -12.43 -7.15
CA ASN A 155 -3.67 -13.79 -7.69
C ASN A 155 -4.98 -14.17 -8.41
N LYS A 156 -4.97 -15.28 -9.17
CA LYS A 156 -6.16 -15.73 -9.92
C LYS A 156 -7.39 -15.96 -9.05
N LYS A 157 -7.21 -16.36 -7.79
CA LYS A 157 -8.29 -16.58 -6.83
C LYS A 157 -8.76 -15.30 -6.12
N LYS A 158 -8.13 -14.15 -6.39
CA LYS A 158 -8.41 -12.86 -5.76
C LYS A 158 -8.33 -12.86 -4.23
N THR A 159 -7.44 -13.71 -3.67
CA THR A 159 -7.28 -13.92 -2.24
C THR A 159 -6.02 -13.29 -1.66
N LYS A 160 -5.04 -13.00 -2.49
CA LYS A 160 -3.79 -12.33 -2.11
C LYS A 160 -3.18 -11.53 -3.25
N LEU A 161 -2.30 -10.61 -2.89
CA LEU A 161 -1.48 -9.85 -3.83
C LEU A 161 -0.14 -10.55 -4.05
N ILE A 162 0.30 -10.56 -5.30
CA ILE A 162 1.58 -11.11 -5.72
C ILE A 162 2.39 -10.06 -6.46
N ALA A 163 3.69 -10.01 -6.19
CA ALA A 163 4.62 -9.12 -6.85
C ALA A 163 5.18 -9.76 -8.13
N LYS A 164 5.29 -8.95 -9.18
CA LYS A 164 5.97 -9.31 -10.43
C LYS A 164 7.05 -8.28 -10.72
N TYR A 165 8.27 -8.76 -10.86
CA TYR A 165 9.42 -7.96 -11.21
C TYR A 165 9.62 -7.92 -12.73
N ALA A 166 9.86 -6.75 -13.23
CA ALA A 166 10.14 -6.57 -14.67
C ALA A 166 11.63 -6.77 -14.98
#